data_a4dc5f4b3d55b13d91adb0237704e9b7
#
_entry.id   a4dc5f4b3d55b13d91adb0237704e9b7
#
_cell.length_a   1.000
_cell.length_b   1.000
_cell.length_c   1.000
_cell.angle_alpha   90.00
_cell.angle_beta   90.00
_cell.angle_gamma   90.00
#
_symmetry.space_group_name_H-M   'P 1'
#
loop_
_entity.id
_entity.type
_entity.pdbx_description
1 polymer ?
#
loop_
_entity_poly.entity_id
_entity_poly.type
_entity_poly.pdbx_seq_one_letter_code
_entity_poly.pdbx_strand_id
1 'polypeptide(L)'
;MRLAHVDALRGFALFGILVVNIGYLASAYHGVGLADPGFDSPLDGAVRWFGAVFFEAKFFLLFSFLFGYTFTLQLASAERGAVRFAPRFLRRLAGLFVLGVLHAVLLYPGDILTTYAVLGLILLAAHRVRPRAAVRTAVILLSVTAALYLLLAWGVHLAGDAGADPGAAAEAERAARELRGGPGAVIGEHLGQLSEFVFVLLLFQAPAALAAFFLGFAAGRVRALGDLARHRGTLVRLQWVGFTVGLLGAVVYAHANLVAPGGAYQALAVAVDVLTAPLLAAAYAATVLRLTQGRFGRRTVAVLGPVGSMTLTCYLAQSLVCALLFTGYGAGLVGRVPPPGVLAIAVALFVVQAVVSRWWLRRHRYGPVEWLLRAWTTLTWPPLRRADVAGASHGSRAARGRRGGAGVTGAAQGSGRSAPGRLPAAPWTCPGLCG
;
A
#
# COMPACT_ATOMS: atom_id res chain seq x y z
N MET A 1 -6.05 -9.19 -15.37
CA MET A 1 -6.23 -7.78 -15.77
C MET A 1 -5.60 -6.89 -14.71
N ARG A 2 -4.76 -5.92 -15.09
CA ARG A 2 -4.33 -4.85 -14.20
C ARG A 2 -5.43 -3.78 -14.14
N LEU A 3 -5.79 -3.34 -12.94
CA LEU A 3 -6.77 -2.28 -12.74
C LEU A 3 -6.00 -0.96 -12.51
N ALA A 4 -5.96 -0.09 -13.52
CA ALA A 4 -5.17 1.14 -13.50
C ALA A 4 -5.54 2.08 -12.32
N HIS A 5 -6.80 2.11 -11.92
CA HIS A 5 -7.25 2.87 -10.76
C HIS A 5 -6.76 2.28 -9.42
N VAL A 6 -6.56 0.96 -9.33
CA VAL A 6 -5.96 0.32 -8.14
C VAL A 6 -4.47 0.64 -8.04
N ASP A 7 -3.77 0.67 -9.18
CA ASP A 7 -2.36 1.10 -9.20
C ASP A 7 -2.25 2.59 -8.86
N ALA A 8 -3.15 3.47 -9.34
CA ALA A 8 -3.18 4.87 -8.91
C ALA A 8 -3.44 5.01 -7.39
N LEU A 9 -4.35 4.21 -6.84
CA LEU A 9 -4.61 4.22 -5.40
C LEU A 9 -3.41 3.75 -4.57
N ARG A 10 -2.64 2.76 -5.05
CA ARG A 10 -1.37 2.35 -4.43
C ARG A 10 -0.31 3.46 -4.46
N GLY A 11 -0.20 4.17 -5.60
CA GLY A 11 0.73 5.29 -5.73
C GLY A 11 0.38 6.41 -4.75
N PHE A 12 -0.90 6.71 -4.58
CA PHE A 12 -1.38 7.67 -3.59
C PHE A 12 -1.10 7.20 -2.15
N ALA A 13 -1.37 5.93 -1.85
CA ALA A 13 -1.07 5.37 -0.54
C ALA A 13 0.43 5.44 -0.20
N LEU A 14 1.29 5.18 -1.18
CA LEU A 14 2.74 5.26 -1.02
C LEU A 14 3.23 6.69 -0.77
N PHE A 15 2.61 7.71 -1.38
CA PHE A 15 2.90 9.11 -1.06
C PHE A 15 2.63 9.41 0.42
N GLY A 16 1.47 9.00 0.92
CA GLY A 16 1.15 9.26 2.33
C GLY A 16 2.03 8.49 3.31
N ILE A 17 2.42 7.25 2.98
CA ILE A 17 3.40 6.49 3.76
C ILE A 17 4.75 7.21 3.79
N LEU A 18 5.20 7.78 2.67
CA LEU A 18 6.44 8.56 2.63
C LEU A 18 6.36 9.77 3.57
N VAL A 19 5.26 10.53 3.54
CA VAL A 19 5.09 11.72 4.40
C VAL A 19 5.16 11.36 5.89
N VAL A 20 4.62 10.21 6.28
CA VAL A 20 4.70 9.72 7.66
C VAL A 20 6.11 9.24 7.99
N ASN A 21 6.66 8.33 7.20
CA ASN A 21 7.94 7.69 7.50
C ASN A 21 9.12 8.67 7.50
N ILE A 22 9.09 9.68 6.64
CA ILE A 22 10.16 10.68 6.59
C ILE A 22 10.23 11.49 7.89
N GLY A 23 9.10 11.73 8.57
CA GLY A 23 9.06 12.37 9.88
C GLY A 23 9.87 11.59 10.92
N TYR A 24 9.67 10.27 10.99
CA TYR A 24 10.41 9.38 11.89
C TYR A 24 11.90 9.26 11.51
N LEU A 25 12.23 9.32 10.23
CA LEU A 25 13.61 9.26 9.76
C LEU A 25 14.36 10.58 9.95
N ALA A 26 13.65 11.71 9.93
CA ALA A 26 14.22 13.05 10.07
C ALA A 26 14.40 13.50 11.53
N SER A 27 13.67 12.89 12.48
CA SER A 27 13.65 13.28 13.88
C SER A 27 13.52 12.08 14.82
N ALA A 28 14.48 11.92 15.73
CA ALA A 28 14.38 10.94 16.82
C ALA A 28 13.31 11.34 17.86
N TYR A 29 13.03 12.62 18.01
CA TYR A 29 12.00 13.14 18.91
C TYR A 29 10.58 12.80 18.45
N HIS A 30 10.37 12.70 17.14
CA HIS A 30 9.07 12.32 16.59
C HIS A 30 8.63 10.91 17.04
N GLY A 31 9.59 9.98 17.18
CA GLY A 31 9.33 8.61 17.64
C GLY A 31 8.80 8.52 19.08
N VAL A 32 9.20 9.45 19.94
CA VAL A 32 8.76 9.52 21.34
C VAL A 32 7.64 10.57 21.57
N GLY A 33 7.04 11.09 20.49
CA GLY A 33 5.92 12.04 20.56
C GLY A 33 6.33 13.46 21.00
N LEU A 34 7.62 13.79 20.97
CA LEU A 34 8.15 15.09 21.35
C LEU A 34 8.45 15.95 20.11
N ALA A 35 8.53 17.27 20.32
CA ALA A 35 9.03 18.20 19.33
C ALA A 35 10.56 18.28 19.40
N ASP A 36 11.23 18.38 18.24
CA ASP A 36 12.68 18.66 18.21
C ASP A 36 12.97 20.02 18.86
N PRO A 37 13.97 20.08 19.76
CA PRO A 37 14.45 21.36 20.27
C PRO A 37 14.92 22.26 19.12
N GLY A 38 14.47 23.52 19.11
CA GLY A 38 14.84 24.50 18.08
C GLY A 38 13.89 24.55 16.85
N PHE A 39 12.86 23.70 16.80
CA PHE A 39 11.80 23.76 15.78
C PHE A 39 10.43 24.01 16.43
N ASP A 40 10.26 25.19 17.02
CA ASP A 40 9.09 25.63 17.78
C ASP A 40 8.31 26.77 17.11
N SER A 41 8.66 27.11 15.86
CA SER A 41 7.93 28.17 15.15
C SER A 41 6.46 27.77 14.92
N PRO A 42 5.54 28.76 14.78
CA PRO A 42 4.14 28.46 14.45
C PRO A 42 3.97 27.63 13.17
N LEU A 43 4.89 27.80 12.20
CA LEU A 43 4.88 27.03 10.96
C LEU A 43 5.27 25.58 11.21
N ASP A 44 6.27 25.30 12.07
CA ASP A 44 6.67 23.95 12.45
C ASP A 44 5.53 23.21 13.14
N GLY A 45 4.87 23.89 14.08
CA GLY A 45 3.67 23.39 14.76
C GLY A 45 2.53 23.08 13.78
N ALA A 46 2.25 23.98 12.83
CA ALA A 46 1.21 23.80 11.84
C ALA A 46 1.49 22.61 10.91
N VAL A 47 2.75 22.40 10.49
CA VAL A 47 3.13 21.26 9.62
C VAL A 47 3.06 19.95 10.39
N ARG A 48 3.49 19.88 11.65
CA ARG A 48 3.31 18.70 12.51
C ARG A 48 1.83 18.37 12.67
N TRP A 49 1.02 19.35 13.00
CA TRP A 49 -0.44 19.18 13.12
C TRP A 49 -1.06 18.69 11.81
N PHE A 50 -0.68 19.27 10.68
CA PHE A 50 -1.12 18.85 9.35
C PHE A 50 -0.74 17.38 9.07
N GLY A 51 0.48 16.96 9.40
CA GLY A 51 0.95 15.59 9.28
C GLY A 51 0.10 14.62 10.10
N ALA A 52 -0.13 14.94 11.38
CA ALA A 52 -0.90 14.10 12.29
C ALA A 52 -2.38 13.96 11.84
N VAL A 53 -3.03 15.06 11.46
CA VAL A 53 -4.44 15.03 11.02
C VAL A 53 -4.63 14.27 9.73
N PHE A 54 -3.81 14.55 8.71
CA PHE A 54 -4.09 14.09 7.36
C PHE A 54 -3.34 12.83 6.95
N PHE A 55 -2.24 12.47 7.62
CA PHE A 55 -1.38 11.38 7.17
C PHE A 55 -1.23 10.23 8.16
N GLU A 56 -0.99 10.49 9.43
CA GLU A 56 -0.74 9.44 10.41
C GLU A 56 -1.92 8.48 10.52
N ALA A 57 -1.63 7.19 10.69
CA ALA A 57 -2.55 6.07 10.75
C ALA A 57 -3.38 5.76 9.47
N LYS A 58 -3.68 6.72 8.60
CA LYS A 58 -4.61 6.56 7.49
C LYS A 58 -4.02 5.78 6.32
N PHE A 59 -2.76 6.03 6.00
CA PHE A 59 -2.12 5.50 4.78
C PHE A 59 -1.62 4.07 4.92
N PHE A 60 -1.15 3.64 6.11
CA PHE A 60 -0.86 2.23 6.31
C PHE A 60 -2.14 1.37 6.28
N LEU A 61 -3.26 1.88 6.79
CA LEU A 61 -4.57 1.21 6.70
C LEU A 61 -5.04 1.08 5.25
N LEU A 62 -4.89 2.16 4.47
CA LEU A 62 -5.22 2.13 3.04
C LEU A 62 -4.34 1.12 2.30
N PHE A 63 -3.05 1.10 2.58
CA PHE A 63 -2.12 0.17 1.96
C PHE A 63 -2.38 -1.29 2.38
N SER A 64 -2.74 -1.51 3.65
CA SER A 64 -3.19 -2.79 4.18
C SER A 64 -4.46 -3.28 3.47
N PHE A 65 -5.46 -2.42 3.32
CA PHE A 65 -6.66 -2.72 2.54
C PHE A 65 -6.32 -3.16 1.11
N LEU A 66 -5.41 -2.45 0.45
CA LEU A 66 -4.98 -2.78 -0.91
C LEU A 66 -4.22 -4.11 -0.98
N PHE A 67 -3.49 -4.48 0.07
CA PHE A 67 -2.85 -5.80 0.16
C PHE A 67 -3.91 -6.91 0.20
N GLY A 68 -4.91 -6.80 1.09
CA GLY A 68 -6.03 -7.75 1.18
C GLY A 68 -6.84 -7.85 -0.12
N TYR A 69 -7.12 -6.72 -0.76
CA TYR A 69 -7.78 -6.68 -2.07
C TYR A 69 -6.96 -7.40 -3.14
N THR A 70 -5.66 -7.11 -3.20
CA THR A 70 -4.75 -7.70 -4.19
C THR A 70 -4.57 -9.21 -3.99
N PHE A 71 -4.61 -9.68 -2.76
CA PHE A 71 -4.59 -11.11 -2.45
C PHE A 71 -5.71 -11.84 -3.21
N THR A 72 -6.94 -11.31 -3.22
CA THR A 72 -8.06 -11.93 -3.95
C THR A 72 -7.86 -11.94 -5.46
N LEU A 73 -7.23 -10.89 -6.01
CA LEU A 73 -6.90 -10.85 -7.45
C LEU A 73 -5.84 -11.90 -7.81
N GLN A 74 -4.87 -12.12 -6.92
CA GLN A 74 -3.84 -13.15 -7.11
C GLN A 74 -4.43 -14.55 -7.00
N LEU A 75 -5.32 -14.78 -6.02
CA LEU A 75 -6.04 -16.04 -5.85
C LEU A 75 -6.84 -16.37 -7.11
N ALA A 76 -7.68 -15.44 -7.57
CA ALA A 76 -8.48 -15.62 -8.80
C ALA A 76 -7.62 -15.78 -10.06
N SER A 77 -6.42 -15.20 -10.09
CA SER A 77 -5.48 -15.40 -11.20
C SER A 77 -4.84 -16.80 -11.19
N ALA A 78 -4.53 -17.33 -10.00
CA ALA A 78 -3.98 -18.66 -9.86
C ALA A 78 -5.02 -19.74 -10.22
N GLU A 79 -6.28 -19.56 -9.83
CA GLU A 79 -7.39 -20.44 -10.19
C GLU A 79 -7.56 -20.52 -11.72
N ARG A 80 -7.56 -19.38 -12.42
CA ARG A 80 -7.65 -19.35 -13.90
C ARG A 80 -6.45 -19.98 -14.60
N GLY A 81 -5.27 -19.91 -13.99
CA GLY A 81 -4.03 -20.47 -14.54
C GLY A 81 -3.77 -21.92 -14.13
N ALA A 82 -4.71 -22.58 -13.45
CA ALA A 82 -4.56 -23.95 -12.89
C ALA A 82 -3.26 -24.15 -12.09
N VAL A 83 -2.82 -23.10 -11.35
CA VAL A 83 -1.57 -23.11 -10.60
C VAL A 83 -1.85 -23.14 -9.10
N ARG A 84 -1.09 -23.93 -8.35
CA ARG A 84 -1.18 -23.96 -6.87
C ARG A 84 -0.87 -22.57 -6.30
N PHE A 85 -1.87 -21.93 -5.70
CA PHE A 85 -1.75 -20.59 -5.15
C PHE A 85 -0.84 -20.52 -3.91
N ALA A 86 -1.10 -21.40 -2.92
CA ALA A 86 -0.43 -21.35 -1.62
C ALA A 86 1.10 -21.39 -1.68
N PRO A 87 1.76 -22.31 -2.41
CA PRO A 87 3.23 -22.32 -2.49
C PRO A 87 3.81 -21.06 -3.12
N ARG A 88 3.13 -20.48 -4.11
CA ARG A 88 3.54 -19.20 -4.71
C ARG A 88 3.41 -18.05 -3.74
N PHE A 89 2.29 -18.01 -3.03
CA PHE A 89 2.04 -16.94 -2.07
C PHE A 89 3.00 -17.04 -0.88
N LEU A 90 3.28 -18.23 -0.36
CA LEU A 90 4.27 -18.45 0.71
C LEU A 90 5.68 -17.99 0.29
N ARG A 91 6.14 -18.32 -0.92
CA ARG A 91 7.41 -17.78 -1.43
C ARG A 91 7.42 -16.27 -1.50
N ARG A 92 6.29 -15.66 -1.93
CA ARG A 92 6.16 -14.20 -1.92
C ARG A 92 6.28 -13.63 -0.52
N LEU A 93 5.60 -14.23 0.48
CA LEU A 93 5.69 -13.79 1.88
C LEU A 93 7.10 -13.96 2.42
N ALA A 94 7.78 -15.07 2.14
CA ALA A 94 9.17 -15.28 2.53
C ALA A 94 10.11 -14.22 1.93
N GLY A 95 9.94 -13.88 0.64
CA GLY A 95 10.70 -12.81 0.00
C GLY A 95 10.41 -11.42 0.60
N LEU A 96 9.15 -11.12 0.93
CA LEU A 96 8.78 -9.89 1.63
C LEU A 96 9.36 -9.84 3.04
N PHE A 97 9.35 -10.96 3.77
CA PHE A 97 9.93 -11.06 5.11
C PHE A 97 11.42 -10.77 5.10
N VAL A 98 12.17 -11.41 4.19
CA VAL A 98 13.62 -11.18 4.06
C VAL A 98 13.91 -9.72 3.70
N LEU A 99 13.19 -9.15 2.72
CA LEU A 99 13.34 -7.75 2.36
C LEU A 99 12.98 -6.82 3.52
N GLY A 100 11.96 -7.15 4.30
CA GLY A 100 11.54 -6.37 5.46
C GLY A 100 12.57 -6.41 6.60
N VAL A 101 13.14 -7.58 6.91
CA VAL A 101 14.22 -7.69 7.90
C VAL A 101 15.44 -6.85 7.48
N LEU A 102 15.86 -6.96 6.22
CA LEU A 102 16.96 -6.15 5.70
C LEU A 102 16.63 -4.65 5.76
N HIS A 103 15.40 -4.26 5.42
CA HIS A 103 14.94 -2.89 5.50
C HIS A 103 14.90 -2.38 6.94
N ALA A 104 14.39 -3.18 7.89
CA ALA A 104 14.29 -2.80 9.29
C ALA A 104 15.67 -2.57 9.92
N VAL A 105 16.63 -3.44 9.64
CA VAL A 105 17.99 -3.36 10.20
C VAL A 105 18.83 -2.27 9.53
N LEU A 106 18.74 -2.15 8.21
CA LEU A 106 19.66 -1.30 7.45
C LEU A 106 19.13 0.11 7.19
N LEU A 107 17.81 0.30 7.08
CA LEU A 107 17.25 1.56 6.59
C LEU A 107 16.27 2.22 7.56
N TYR A 108 15.35 1.45 8.17
CA TYR A 108 14.30 2.01 9.00
C TYR A 108 13.61 0.93 9.86
N PRO A 109 13.69 0.97 11.20
CA PRO A 109 13.16 -0.06 12.09
C PRO A 109 11.63 -0.19 12.05
N GLY A 110 10.91 0.87 11.68
CA GLY A 110 9.45 0.86 11.48
C GLY A 110 9.01 0.16 10.20
N ASP A 111 9.58 -1.02 9.88
CA ASP A 111 9.26 -1.78 8.66
C ASP A 111 7.86 -2.39 8.68
N ILE A 112 7.13 -2.22 7.59
CA ILE A 112 5.81 -2.81 7.41
C ILE A 112 5.81 -4.12 6.59
N LEU A 113 6.91 -4.43 5.89
CA LEU A 113 6.98 -5.61 5.00
C LEU A 113 7.02 -6.91 5.79
N THR A 114 7.78 -6.95 6.90
CA THR A 114 7.81 -8.09 7.84
C THR A 114 6.43 -8.35 8.42
N THR A 115 5.75 -7.30 8.87
CA THR A 115 4.38 -7.37 9.38
C THR A 115 3.42 -7.91 8.32
N TYR A 116 3.49 -7.42 7.10
CA TYR A 116 2.63 -7.88 6.00
C TYR A 116 2.94 -9.32 5.60
N ALA A 117 4.18 -9.77 5.73
CA ALA A 117 4.51 -11.16 5.51
C ALA A 117 3.85 -12.08 6.55
N VAL A 118 3.92 -11.71 7.84
CA VAL A 118 3.31 -12.48 8.93
C VAL A 118 1.77 -12.44 8.84
N LEU A 119 1.17 -11.25 8.72
CA LEU A 119 -0.28 -11.11 8.58
C LEU A 119 -0.81 -11.77 7.30
N GLY A 120 0.00 -11.83 6.26
CA GLY A 120 -0.30 -12.54 5.02
C GLY A 120 -0.49 -14.05 5.22
N LEU A 121 0.19 -14.67 6.20
CA LEU A 121 -0.05 -16.08 6.57
C LEU A 121 -1.44 -16.27 7.15
N ILE A 122 -1.88 -15.34 8.01
CA ILE A 122 -3.23 -15.36 8.59
C ILE A 122 -4.27 -15.22 7.47
N LEU A 123 -4.04 -14.28 6.53
CA LEU A 123 -4.93 -14.09 5.39
C LEU A 123 -4.97 -15.33 4.47
N LEU A 124 -3.83 -16.02 4.28
CA LEU A 124 -3.76 -17.27 3.54
C LEU A 124 -4.58 -18.37 4.23
N ALA A 125 -4.46 -18.51 5.55
CA ALA A 125 -5.26 -19.46 6.32
C ALA A 125 -6.77 -19.14 6.22
N ALA A 126 -7.12 -17.85 6.20
CA ALA A 126 -8.49 -17.35 6.13
C ALA A 126 -9.06 -17.25 4.69
N HIS A 127 -8.37 -17.74 3.65
CA HIS A 127 -8.75 -17.52 2.24
C HIS A 127 -10.15 -18.04 1.85
N ARG A 128 -10.74 -18.96 2.63
CA ARG A 128 -12.08 -19.53 2.43
C ARG A 128 -13.18 -18.82 3.21
N VAL A 129 -12.84 -17.84 4.04
CA VAL A 129 -13.80 -17.11 4.88
C VAL A 129 -14.79 -16.34 4.00
N ARG A 130 -16.06 -16.32 4.41
CA ARG A 130 -17.12 -15.58 3.72
C ARG A 130 -16.90 -14.06 3.90
N PRO A 131 -17.22 -13.20 2.91
CA PRO A 131 -17.00 -11.76 3.00
C PRO A 131 -17.64 -11.11 4.24
N ARG A 132 -18.84 -11.53 4.61
CA ARG A 132 -19.52 -11.03 5.84
C ARG A 132 -18.76 -11.38 7.11
N ALA A 133 -18.20 -12.59 7.20
CA ALA A 133 -17.38 -13.00 8.34
C ALA A 133 -16.07 -12.22 8.40
N ALA A 134 -15.42 -11.97 7.24
CA ALA A 134 -14.23 -11.14 7.17
C ALA A 134 -14.49 -9.70 7.67
N VAL A 135 -15.61 -9.08 7.26
CA VAL A 135 -16.00 -7.76 7.77
C VAL A 135 -16.24 -7.80 9.28
N ARG A 136 -16.96 -8.82 9.78
CA ARG A 136 -17.18 -8.98 11.23
C ARG A 136 -15.86 -9.12 11.99
N THR A 137 -14.93 -9.95 11.50
CA THR A 137 -13.60 -10.10 12.11
C THR A 137 -12.85 -8.76 12.13
N ALA A 138 -12.91 -7.97 11.05
CA ALA A 138 -12.29 -6.65 11.00
C ALA A 138 -12.88 -5.70 12.05
N VAL A 139 -14.21 -5.67 12.19
CA VAL A 139 -14.88 -4.85 13.21
C VAL A 139 -14.46 -5.29 14.61
N ILE A 140 -14.45 -6.59 14.88
CA ILE A 140 -14.02 -7.14 16.19
C ILE A 140 -12.58 -6.72 16.49
N LEU A 141 -11.66 -6.88 15.54
CA LEU A 141 -10.25 -6.48 15.70
C LEU A 141 -10.11 -5.00 16.05
N LEU A 142 -10.78 -4.11 15.31
CA LEU A 142 -10.75 -2.68 15.59
C LEU A 142 -11.36 -2.34 16.95
N SER A 143 -12.50 -2.97 17.31
CA SER A 143 -13.15 -2.75 18.61
C SER A 143 -12.31 -3.25 19.78
N VAL A 144 -11.65 -4.41 19.63
CA VAL A 144 -10.72 -4.93 20.66
C VAL A 144 -9.52 -4.03 20.81
N THR A 145 -8.92 -3.58 19.69
CA THR A 145 -7.79 -2.65 19.73
C THR A 145 -8.18 -1.33 20.41
N ALA A 146 -9.34 -0.76 20.07
CA ALA A 146 -9.83 0.44 20.72
C ALA A 146 -10.08 0.22 22.22
N ALA A 147 -10.66 -0.93 22.62
CA ALA A 147 -10.88 -1.27 24.02
C ALA A 147 -9.55 -1.41 24.80
N LEU A 148 -8.50 -1.97 24.18
CA LEU A 148 -7.18 -2.03 24.81
C LEU A 148 -6.59 -0.63 25.05
N TYR A 149 -6.75 0.30 24.11
CA TYR A 149 -6.34 1.69 24.33
C TYR A 149 -7.19 2.42 25.38
N LEU A 150 -8.48 2.12 25.48
CA LEU A 150 -9.33 2.65 26.55
C LEU A 150 -8.89 2.12 27.93
N LEU A 151 -8.53 0.83 28.02
CA LEU A 151 -7.97 0.25 29.24
C LEU A 151 -6.62 0.86 29.59
N LEU A 152 -5.76 1.11 28.58
CA LEU A 152 -4.49 1.81 28.77
C LEU A 152 -4.74 3.24 29.28
N ALA A 153 -5.65 4.00 28.66
CA ALA A 153 -6.03 5.35 29.11
C ALA A 153 -6.52 5.36 30.56
N TRP A 154 -7.34 4.39 30.92
CA TRP A 154 -7.81 4.22 32.30
C TRP A 154 -6.67 3.91 33.27
N GLY A 155 -5.75 2.99 32.90
CA GLY A 155 -4.58 2.67 33.71
C GLY A 155 -3.64 3.87 33.92
N VAL A 156 -3.36 4.64 32.86
CA VAL A 156 -2.54 5.87 32.95
C VAL A 156 -3.22 6.91 33.83
N HIS A 157 -4.54 7.09 33.70
CA HIS A 157 -5.31 8.01 34.53
C HIS A 157 -5.24 7.62 36.03
N LEU A 158 -5.39 6.33 36.36
CA LEU A 158 -5.27 5.84 37.74
C LEU A 158 -3.86 5.98 38.30
N ALA A 159 -2.84 5.89 37.46
CA ALA A 159 -1.43 6.08 37.85
C ALA A 159 -1.06 7.57 38.08
N GLY A 160 -1.99 8.51 37.89
CA GLY A 160 -1.78 9.93 38.15
C GLY A 160 -1.31 10.75 36.95
N ASP A 161 -1.46 10.19 35.72
CA ASP A 161 -1.22 10.88 34.43
C ASP A 161 0.11 11.65 34.40
N ALA A 162 1.23 10.93 34.65
CA ALA A 162 2.55 11.51 34.81
C ALA A 162 3.07 12.22 33.51
N GLY A 163 2.32 12.18 32.42
CA GLY A 163 2.70 12.76 31.14
C GLY A 163 3.82 11.98 30.43
N ALA A 164 4.58 12.67 29.58
CA ALA A 164 5.72 12.08 28.89
C ALA A 164 6.80 11.67 29.90
N ASP A 165 7.46 10.54 29.62
CA ASP A 165 8.62 10.08 30.42
C ASP A 165 9.67 11.21 30.52
N PRO A 166 10.11 11.61 31.72
CA PRO A 166 11.16 12.60 31.90
C PRO A 166 12.48 12.23 31.19
N GLY A 167 12.73 10.94 30.97
CA GLY A 167 13.89 10.44 30.24
C GLY A 167 13.78 10.49 28.72
N ALA A 168 12.57 10.60 28.17
CA ALA A 168 12.31 10.49 26.71
C ALA A 168 13.11 11.51 25.87
N ALA A 169 13.27 12.75 26.36
CA ALA A 169 14.06 13.77 25.66
C ALA A 169 15.56 13.42 25.60
N ALA A 170 16.11 12.92 26.71
CA ALA A 170 17.51 12.48 26.78
C ALA A 170 17.76 11.25 25.87
N GLU A 171 16.80 10.34 25.83
CA GLU A 171 16.86 9.17 24.96
C GLU A 171 16.78 9.58 23.49
N ALA A 172 15.86 10.48 23.10
CA ALA A 172 15.77 11.02 21.75
C ALA A 172 17.06 11.72 21.31
N GLU A 173 17.69 12.50 22.21
CA GLU A 173 18.98 13.14 21.93
C GLU A 173 20.11 12.12 21.76
N ARG A 174 20.14 11.06 22.56
CA ARG A 174 21.09 9.94 22.42
C ARG A 174 20.87 9.26 21.05
N ALA A 175 19.65 8.88 20.73
CA ALA A 175 19.29 8.26 19.46
C ALA A 175 19.68 9.15 18.26
N ALA A 176 19.43 10.47 18.35
CA ALA A 176 19.81 11.41 17.31
C ALA A 176 21.34 11.48 17.11
N ARG A 177 22.14 11.38 18.17
CA ARG A 177 23.61 11.31 18.07
C ARG A 177 24.07 10.00 17.41
N GLU A 178 23.52 8.85 17.82
CA GLU A 178 23.84 7.55 17.24
C GLU A 178 23.46 7.48 15.76
N LEU A 179 22.27 7.98 15.40
CA LEU A 179 21.81 8.03 14.00
C LEU A 179 22.67 8.96 13.12
N ARG A 180 23.34 9.97 13.70
CA ARG A 180 24.32 10.82 13.00
C ARG A 180 25.72 10.22 12.97
N GLY A 181 25.95 9.15 13.73
CA GLY A 181 27.22 8.43 13.81
C GLY A 181 27.56 7.63 12.55
N GLY A 182 28.61 6.83 12.61
CA GLY A 182 28.99 5.96 11.50
C GLY A 182 27.98 4.83 11.25
N PRO A 183 28.13 4.07 10.14
CA PRO A 183 27.19 3.01 9.77
C PRO A 183 26.91 1.97 10.87
N GLY A 184 27.93 1.63 11.67
CA GLY A 184 27.79 0.71 12.81
C GLY A 184 26.90 1.26 13.92
N ALA A 185 27.00 2.56 14.23
CA ALA A 185 26.16 3.24 15.22
C ALA A 185 24.69 3.28 14.75
N VAL A 186 24.45 3.61 13.47
CA VAL A 186 23.10 3.61 12.87
C VAL A 186 22.46 2.22 12.95
N ILE A 187 23.20 1.16 12.58
CA ILE A 187 22.68 -0.22 12.66
C ILE A 187 22.45 -0.61 14.12
N GLY A 188 23.37 -0.24 15.03
CA GLY A 188 23.22 -0.50 16.46
C GLY A 188 21.97 0.15 17.05
N GLU A 189 21.70 1.40 16.69
CA GLU A 189 20.49 2.12 17.12
C GLU A 189 19.22 1.48 16.54
N HIS A 190 19.20 1.12 15.24
CA HIS A 190 18.06 0.40 14.66
C HIS A 190 17.79 -0.93 15.37
N LEU A 191 18.83 -1.71 15.70
CA LEU A 191 18.69 -2.98 16.41
C LEU A 191 18.18 -2.77 17.86
N GLY A 192 18.66 -1.72 18.54
CA GLY A 192 18.20 -1.35 19.88
C GLY A 192 16.70 -1.02 19.91
N GLN A 193 16.21 -0.29 18.90
CA GLN A 193 14.82 0.10 18.79
C GLN A 193 13.87 -1.03 18.35
N LEU A 194 14.38 -2.14 17.77
CA LEU A 194 13.53 -3.20 17.21
C LEU A 194 12.58 -3.81 18.23
N SER A 195 13.00 -4.01 19.50
CA SER A 195 12.15 -4.62 20.52
C SER A 195 10.91 -3.77 20.83
N GLU A 196 11.08 -2.46 20.93
CA GLU A 196 9.98 -1.51 21.17
C GLU A 196 9.06 -1.40 19.98
N PHE A 197 9.63 -1.25 18.77
CA PHE A 197 8.86 -1.23 17.54
C PHE A 197 8.05 -2.51 17.34
N VAL A 198 8.64 -3.69 17.60
CA VAL A 198 7.94 -4.98 17.49
C VAL A 198 6.81 -5.06 18.50
N PHE A 199 7.01 -4.60 19.75
CA PHE A 199 5.96 -4.62 20.77
C PHE A 199 4.77 -3.73 20.37
N VAL A 200 5.01 -2.47 20.03
CA VAL A 200 3.97 -1.52 19.57
C VAL A 200 3.29 -2.02 18.30
N LEU A 201 4.09 -2.55 17.36
CA LEU A 201 3.59 -3.09 16.11
C LEU A 201 2.63 -4.26 16.36
N LEU A 202 3.03 -5.25 17.15
CA LEU A 202 2.23 -6.46 17.37
C LEU A 202 0.96 -6.19 18.17
N LEU A 203 1.04 -5.31 19.16
CA LEU A 203 -0.09 -5.08 20.08
C LEU A 203 -1.13 -4.12 19.46
N PHE A 204 -0.71 -3.12 18.72
CA PHE A 204 -1.57 -2.03 18.27
C PHE A 204 -1.70 -1.92 16.76
N GLN A 205 -0.61 -1.89 16.02
CA GLN A 205 -0.65 -1.63 14.58
C GLN A 205 -1.06 -2.87 13.78
N ALA A 206 -0.57 -4.07 14.15
CA ALA A 206 -0.85 -5.30 13.43
C ALA A 206 -2.35 -5.70 13.46
N PRO A 207 -3.09 -5.58 14.59
CA PRO A 207 -4.53 -5.85 14.59
C PRO A 207 -5.31 -4.91 13.65
N ALA A 208 -4.97 -3.62 13.61
CA ALA A 208 -5.58 -2.64 12.71
C ALA A 208 -5.24 -2.92 11.24
N ALA A 209 -3.98 -3.28 10.95
CA ALA A 209 -3.56 -3.69 9.61
C ALA A 209 -4.27 -4.98 9.16
N LEU A 210 -4.41 -5.96 10.07
CA LEU A 210 -5.14 -7.21 9.80
C LEU A 210 -6.62 -6.95 9.55
N ALA A 211 -7.24 -6.06 10.31
CA ALA A 211 -8.62 -5.62 10.07
C ALA A 211 -8.76 -5.03 8.66
N ALA A 212 -7.84 -4.14 8.25
CA ALA A 212 -7.81 -3.57 6.92
C ALA A 212 -7.56 -4.63 5.83
N PHE A 213 -6.72 -5.67 6.09
CA PHE A 213 -6.56 -6.82 5.20
C PHE A 213 -7.89 -7.54 4.99
N PHE A 214 -8.64 -7.84 6.05
CA PHE A 214 -9.93 -8.49 5.95
C PHE A 214 -10.98 -7.64 5.23
N LEU A 215 -11.00 -6.32 5.44
CA LEU A 215 -11.86 -5.41 4.67
C LEU A 215 -11.50 -5.42 3.19
N GLY A 216 -10.20 -5.36 2.86
CA GLY A 216 -9.71 -5.47 1.51
C GLY A 216 -10.03 -6.81 0.85
N PHE A 217 -9.87 -7.91 1.60
CA PHE A 217 -10.25 -9.25 1.17
C PHE A 217 -11.77 -9.33 0.88
N ALA A 218 -12.61 -8.84 1.79
CA ALA A 218 -14.06 -8.82 1.58
C ALA A 218 -14.45 -8.02 0.34
N ALA A 219 -13.88 -6.82 0.16
CA ALA A 219 -14.10 -5.98 -1.02
C ALA A 219 -13.64 -6.67 -2.32
N GLY A 220 -12.53 -7.40 -2.27
CA GLY A 220 -12.01 -8.14 -3.42
C GLY A 220 -12.87 -9.34 -3.80
N ARG A 221 -13.43 -10.05 -2.82
CA ARG A 221 -14.35 -11.19 -3.05
C ARG A 221 -15.64 -10.75 -3.73
N VAL A 222 -16.15 -9.55 -3.44
CA VAL A 222 -17.33 -8.98 -4.11
C VAL A 222 -16.96 -8.09 -5.31
N ARG A 223 -15.68 -8.04 -5.71
CA ARG A 223 -15.15 -7.24 -6.82
C ARG A 223 -15.54 -5.77 -6.73
N ALA A 224 -15.58 -5.19 -5.53
CA ALA A 224 -16.05 -3.82 -5.28
C ALA A 224 -15.35 -2.75 -6.12
N LEU A 225 -14.05 -2.93 -6.42
CA LEU A 225 -13.28 -2.02 -7.27
C LEU A 225 -13.28 -2.44 -8.76
N GLY A 226 -14.04 -3.47 -9.16
CA GLY A 226 -14.10 -3.93 -10.55
C GLY A 226 -15.04 -3.07 -11.43
N ASP A 227 -16.13 -2.57 -10.82
CA ASP A 227 -17.11 -1.71 -11.46
C ASP A 227 -17.44 -0.52 -10.56
N LEU A 228 -16.65 0.54 -10.70
CA LEU A 228 -16.77 1.74 -9.88
C LEU A 228 -18.04 2.54 -10.21
N ALA A 229 -18.58 2.44 -11.42
CA ALA A 229 -19.79 3.14 -11.82
C ALA A 229 -21.01 2.63 -11.04
N ARG A 230 -21.10 1.31 -10.87
CA ARG A 230 -22.14 0.65 -10.06
C ARG A 230 -22.08 1.05 -8.59
N HIS A 231 -20.88 1.33 -8.07
CA HIS A 231 -20.66 1.64 -6.65
C HIS A 231 -20.54 3.14 -6.36
N ARG A 232 -20.92 4.02 -7.32
CA ARG A 232 -20.79 5.47 -7.18
C ARG A 232 -21.47 6.02 -5.91
N GLY A 233 -22.69 5.56 -5.60
CA GLY A 233 -23.40 5.98 -4.39
C GLY A 233 -22.67 5.58 -3.11
N THR A 234 -22.10 4.37 -3.07
CA THR A 234 -21.29 3.91 -1.95
C THR A 234 -20.03 4.75 -1.77
N LEU A 235 -19.33 5.08 -2.86
CA LEU A 235 -18.14 5.94 -2.83
C LEU A 235 -18.47 7.34 -2.29
N VAL A 236 -19.61 7.92 -2.69
CA VAL A 236 -20.07 9.22 -2.17
C VAL A 236 -20.37 9.14 -0.66
N ARG A 237 -21.08 8.09 -0.22
CA ARG A 237 -21.36 7.90 1.22
C ARG A 237 -20.07 7.72 2.03
N LEU A 238 -19.12 6.93 1.53
CA LEU A 238 -17.81 6.75 2.18
C LEU A 238 -17.04 8.08 2.28
N GLN A 239 -17.13 8.96 1.27
CA GLN A 239 -16.52 10.28 1.34
C GLN A 239 -17.17 11.13 2.44
N TRP A 240 -18.49 11.24 2.45
CA TRP A 240 -19.19 12.06 3.45
C TRP A 240 -18.93 11.55 4.88
N VAL A 241 -19.17 10.28 5.14
CA VAL A 241 -18.95 9.68 6.46
C VAL A 241 -17.49 9.77 6.87
N GLY A 242 -16.58 9.43 5.97
CA GLY A 242 -15.16 9.40 6.29
C GLY A 242 -14.57 10.80 6.51
N PHE A 243 -14.97 11.81 5.73
CA PHE A 243 -14.52 13.17 5.98
C PHE A 243 -15.17 13.81 7.20
N THR A 244 -16.44 13.51 7.51
CA THR A 244 -17.08 14.08 8.71
C THR A 244 -16.58 13.38 9.98
N VAL A 245 -16.79 12.08 10.11
CA VAL A 245 -16.44 11.32 11.32
C VAL A 245 -14.93 11.10 11.43
N GLY A 246 -14.30 10.70 10.32
CA GLY A 246 -12.87 10.38 10.31
C GLY A 246 -11.98 11.59 10.52
N LEU A 247 -12.35 12.78 9.98
CA LEU A 247 -11.58 14.00 10.19
C LEU A 247 -11.73 14.51 11.63
N LEU A 248 -12.92 14.43 12.23
CA LEU A 248 -13.11 14.79 13.63
C LEU A 248 -12.23 13.93 14.55
N GLY A 249 -12.21 12.61 14.36
CA GLY A 249 -11.33 11.72 15.12
C GLY A 249 -9.84 12.02 14.91
N ALA A 250 -9.44 12.33 13.68
CA ALA A 250 -8.07 12.71 13.37
C ALA A 250 -7.65 14.03 14.02
N VAL A 251 -8.56 15.01 14.13
CA VAL A 251 -8.31 16.28 14.85
C VAL A 251 -8.12 16.01 16.34
N VAL A 252 -8.98 15.18 16.94
CA VAL A 252 -8.84 14.79 18.37
C VAL A 252 -7.51 14.09 18.61
N TYR A 253 -7.14 13.16 17.74
CA TYR A 253 -5.86 12.46 17.79
C TYR A 253 -4.68 13.43 17.69
N ALA A 254 -4.66 14.31 16.69
CA ALA A 254 -3.57 15.26 16.49
C ALA A 254 -3.42 16.23 17.66
N HIS A 255 -4.54 16.73 18.20
CA HIS A 255 -4.53 17.60 19.37
C HIS A 255 -3.92 16.87 20.58
N ALA A 256 -4.39 15.66 20.89
CA ALA A 256 -3.90 14.91 22.04
C ALA A 256 -2.41 14.54 21.89
N ASN A 257 -1.99 14.15 20.68
CA ASN A 257 -0.62 13.76 20.40
C ASN A 257 0.39 14.91 20.52
N LEU A 258 -0.04 16.15 20.23
CA LEU A 258 0.82 17.33 20.29
C LEU A 258 0.78 18.06 21.63
N VAL A 259 -0.34 17.96 22.39
CA VAL A 259 -0.53 18.73 23.63
C VAL A 259 -0.27 17.91 24.88
N ALA A 260 -0.57 16.59 24.85
CA ALA A 260 -0.44 15.70 26.00
C ALA A 260 0.15 14.34 25.61
N PRO A 261 1.39 14.30 25.09
CA PRO A 261 2.05 13.04 24.74
C PRO A 261 2.26 12.20 26.01
N GLY A 262 2.07 10.88 25.90
CA GLY A 262 2.22 9.91 27.00
C GLY A 262 1.07 9.89 28.00
N GLY A 263 0.11 10.84 27.93
CA GLY A 263 -0.98 10.95 28.88
C GLY A 263 -2.20 10.07 28.57
N ALA A 264 -3.12 9.98 29.54
CA ALA A 264 -4.41 9.29 29.39
C ALA A 264 -5.24 9.86 28.22
N TYR A 265 -5.17 11.17 28.00
CA TYR A 265 -5.83 11.82 26.88
C TYR A 265 -5.32 11.35 25.52
N GLN A 266 -4.00 11.16 25.37
CA GLN A 266 -3.43 10.61 24.13
C GLN A 266 -3.93 9.17 23.90
N ALA A 267 -3.89 8.32 24.91
CA ALA A 267 -4.37 6.94 24.79
C ALA A 267 -5.87 6.87 24.42
N LEU A 268 -6.71 7.74 25.01
CA LEU A 268 -8.11 7.89 24.65
C LEU A 268 -8.27 8.33 23.19
N ALA A 269 -7.51 9.31 22.74
CA ALA A 269 -7.56 9.83 21.39
C ALA A 269 -7.11 8.78 20.35
N VAL A 270 -6.12 7.96 20.68
CA VAL A 270 -5.73 6.80 19.86
C VAL A 270 -6.87 5.78 19.77
N ALA A 271 -7.58 5.50 20.86
CA ALA A 271 -8.77 4.62 20.81
C ALA A 271 -9.84 5.13 19.83
N VAL A 272 -10.07 6.45 19.83
CA VAL A 272 -10.99 7.10 18.88
C VAL A 272 -10.44 6.98 17.44
N ASP A 273 -9.14 7.25 17.23
CA ASP A 273 -8.53 7.21 15.87
C ASP A 273 -8.53 5.78 15.30
N VAL A 274 -8.31 4.75 16.11
CA VAL A 274 -8.41 3.34 15.67
C VAL A 274 -9.76 3.03 15.01
N LEU A 275 -10.83 3.64 15.49
CA LEU A 275 -12.19 3.45 14.93
C LEU A 275 -12.48 4.41 13.77
N THR A 276 -11.89 5.59 13.76
CA THR A 276 -12.22 6.67 12.80
C THR A 276 -11.23 6.79 11.65
N ALA A 277 -9.96 6.45 11.84
CA ALA A 277 -8.95 6.46 10.78
C ALA A 277 -9.29 5.55 9.58
N PRO A 278 -9.87 4.33 9.76
CA PRO A 278 -10.32 3.52 8.63
C PRO A 278 -11.39 4.22 7.77
N LEU A 279 -12.24 5.04 8.38
CA LEU A 279 -13.27 5.81 7.65
C LEU A 279 -12.63 6.92 6.82
N LEU A 280 -11.64 7.64 7.37
CA LEU A 280 -10.91 8.67 6.64
C LEU A 280 -10.04 8.06 5.51
N ALA A 281 -9.40 6.92 5.76
CA ALA A 281 -8.69 6.17 4.73
C ALA A 281 -9.63 5.73 3.60
N ALA A 282 -10.86 5.30 3.92
CA ALA A 282 -11.87 4.95 2.93
C ALA A 282 -12.36 6.18 2.15
N ALA A 283 -12.48 7.35 2.79
CA ALA A 283 -12.81 8.62 2.11
C ALA A 283 -11.72 9.03 1.11
N TYR A 284 -10.45 8.90 1.49
CA TYR A 284 -9.31 9.12 0.58
C TYR A 284 -9.34 8.16 -0.60
N ALA A 285 -9.55 6.86 -0.34
CA ALA A 285 -9.69 5.87 -1.40
C ALA A 285 -10.83 6.22 -2.35
N ALA A 286 -12.02 6.54 -1.81
CA ALA A 286 -13.18 6.91 -2.60
C ALA A 286 -12.93 8.17 -3.43
N THR A 287 -12.21 9.15 -2.90
CA THR A 287 -11.84 10.39 -3.59
C THR A 287 -10.91 10.09 -4.78
N VAL A 288 -9.84 9.34 -4.56
CA VAL A 288 -8.92 8.95 -5.64
C VAL A 288 -9.64 8.14 -6.71
N LEU A 289 -10.45 7.15 -6.31
CA LEU A 289 -11.21 6.32 -7.25
C LEU A 289 -12.19 7.15 -8.10
N ARG A 290 -12.88 8.12 -7.50
CA ARG A 290 -13.77 9.04 -8.24
C ARG A 290 -12.99 9.98 -9.17
N LEU A 291 -11.83 10.48 -8.73
CA LEU A 291 -10.94 11.27 -9.59
C LEU A 291 -10.48 10.48 -10.81
N THR A 292 -10.22 9.17 -10.69
CA THR A 292 -9.83 8.34 -11.83
C THR A 292 -10.93 8.14 -12.85
N GLN A 293 -12.20 8.35 -12.48
CA GLN A 293 -13.36 8.28 -13.38
C GLN A 293 -13.75 9.64 -14.01
N GLY A 294 -13.31 10.74 -13.39
CA GLY A 294 -13.66 12.09 -13.82
C GLY A 294 -12.78 12.61 -14.95
N ARG A 295 -12.97 13.89 -15.26
CA ARG A 295 -12.19 14.62 -16.31
C ARG A 295 -10.67 14.56 -16.12
N PHE A 296 -10.22 14.43 -14.88
CA PHE A 296 -8.80 14.32 -14.53
C PHE A 296 -8.29 12.86 -14.49
N GLY A 297 -9.13 11.87 -14.78
CA GLY A 297 -8.83 10.45 -14.60
C GLY A 297 -7.57 10.00 -15.32
N ARG A 298 -7.38 10.39 -16.58
CA ARG A 298 -6.16 10.10 -17.34
C ARG A 298 -4.90 10.70 -16.69
N ARG A 299 -4.97 11.93 -16.16
CA ARG A 299 -3.84 12.59 -15.50
C ARG A 299 -3.52 11.90 -14.16
N THR A 300 -4.53 11.64 -13.34
CA THR A 300 -4.38 10.93 -12.05
C THR A 300 -3.72 9.58 -12.24
N VAL A 301 -4.20 8.77 -13.19
CA VAL A 301 -3.62 7.46 -13.49
C VAL A 301 -2.21 7.59 -14.10
N ALA A 302 -1.96 8.61 -14.93
CA ALA A 302 -0.65 8.81 -15.55
C ALA A 302 0.44 9.23 -14.55
N VAL A 303 0.09 9.91 -13.47
CA VAL A 303 1.02 10.33 -12.41
C VAL A 303 1.18 9.23 -11.36
N LEU A 304 0.08 8.76 -10.77
CA LEU A 304 0.11 7.85 -9.63
C LEU A 304 0.28 6.38 -10.03
N GLY A 305 -0.25 5.98 -11.19
CA GLY A 305 -0.24 4.58 -11.64
C GLY A 305 1.14 3.97 -11.81
N PRO A 306 2.12 4.64 -12.44
CA PRO A 306 3.49 4.15 -12.53
C PRO A 306 4.14 3.86 -11.17
N VAL A 307 4.02 4.79 -10.21
CA VAL A 307 4.52 4.63 -8.83
C VAL A 307 3.84 3.44 -8.17
N GLY A 308 2.50 3.36 -8.25
CA GLY A 308 1.75 2.26 -7.67
C GLY A 308 1.98 0.89 -8.32
N SER A 309 2.48 0.83 -9.56
CA SER A 309 2.88 -0.44 -10.19
C SER A 309 4.31 -0.87 -9.83
N MET A 310 5.12 0.04 -9.26
CA MET A 310 6.49 -0.17 -8.76
C MET A 310 6.56 0.10 -7.23
N THR A 311 5.51 -0.23 -6.50
CA THR A 311 5.32 0.16 -5.09
C THR A 311 6.47 -0.29 -4.19
N LEU A 312 6.94 -1.53 -4.33
CA LEU A 312 8.02 -2.08 -3.50
C LEU A 312 9.35 -1.43 -3.82
N THR A 313 9.66 -1.25 -5.11
CA THR A 313 10.86 -0.52 -5.55
C THR A 313 10.83 0.92 -5.03
N CYS A 314 9.71 1.62 -5.17
CA CYS A 314 9.59 3.00 -4.71
C CYS A 314 9.68 3.10 -3.17
N TYR A 315 9.05 2.18 -2.43
CA TYR A 315 9.11 2.14 -0.97
C TYR A 315 10.55 1.99 -0.45
N LEU A 316 11.27 0.98 -0.95
CA LEU A 316 12.67 0.77 -0.54
C LEU A 316 13.59 1.91 -0.99
N ALA A 317 13.35 2.49 -2.17
CA ALA A 317 14.10 3.65 -2.63
C ALA A 317 13.82 4.90 -1.79
N GLN A 318 12.60 5.11 -1.30
CA GLN A 318 12.27 6.19 -0.36
C GLN A 318 13.08 6.06 0.92
N SER A 319 13.04 4.89 1.54
CA SER A 319 13.79 4.64 2.79
C SER A 319 15.30 4.76 2.58
N LEU A 320 15.83 4.27 1.46
CA LEU A 320 17.25 4.40 1.13
C LEU A 320 17.67 5.87 0.98
N VAL A 321 16.90 6.66 0.22
CA VAL A 321 17.20 8.10 0.03
C VAL A 321 17.08 8.85 1.36
N CYS A 322 16.05 8.57 2.15
CA CYS A 322 15.89 9.19 3.46
C CYS A 322 17.03 8.78 4.44
N ALA A 323 17.41 7.50 4.45
CA ALA A 323 18.55 7.06 5.27
C ALA A 323 19.85 7.77 4.87
N LEU A 324 20.14 7.93 3.56
CA LEU A 324 21.30 8.67 3.07
C LEU A 324 21.23 10.17 3.39
N LEU A 325 20.05 10.77 3.44
CA LEU A 325 19.89 12.17 3.79
C LEU A 325 20.01 12.40 5.31
N PHE A 326 19.32 11.59 6.10
CA PHE A 326 19.16 11.89 7.51
C PHE A 326 20.18 11.20 8.41
N THR A 327 20.65 10.00 8.07
CA THR A 327 21.57 9.26 8.97
C THR A 327 23.03 9.43 8.56
N GLY A 328 23.93 8.90 9.40
CA GLY A 328 25.37 8.85 9.17
C GLY A 328 25.82 7.92 8.04
N TYR A 329 24.89 7.32 7.30
CA TYR A 329 25.19 6.71 6.00
C TYR A 329 25.54 7.75 4.93
N GLY A 330 25.12 9.01 5.12
CA GLY A 330 25.35 10.08 4.17
C GLY A 330 25.43 11.46 4.83
N ALA A 331 24.39 12.30 4.70
CA ALA A 331 24.46 13.70 5.10
C ALA A 331 24.23 13.95 6.62
N GLY A 332 23.71 13.00 7.39
CA GLY A 332 23.56 13.12 8.86
C GLY A 332 22.62 14.24 9.30
N LEU A 333 21.51 14.47 8.59
CA LEU A 333 20.59 15.60 8.81
C LEU A 333 19.51 15.35 9.87
N VAL A 334 19.56 14.23 10.62
CA VAL A 334 18.61 13.95 11.72
C VAL A 334 18.61 15.13 12.72
N GLY A 335 17.42 15.67 13.01
CA GLY A 335 17.22 16.80 13.92
C GLY A 335 17.77 18.14 13.42
N ARG A 336 18.11 18.27 12.13
CA ARG A 336 18.70 19.49 11.53
C ARG A 336 17.82 20.14 10.49
N VAL A 337 16.72 19.49 10.09
CA VAL A 337 15.80 20.00 9.06
C VAL A 337 14.45 20.28 9.71
N PRO A 338 13.93 21.52 9.62
CA PRO A 338 12.65 21.85 10.21
C PRO A 338 11.49 21.12 9.50
N PRO A 339 10.35 20.89 10.18
CA PRO A 339 9.21 20.14 9.65
C PRO A 339 8.72 20.56 8.25
N PRO A 340 8.65 21.87 7.89
CA PRO A 340 8.33 22.28 6.53
C PRO A 340 9.35 21.82 5.49
N GLY A 341 10.64 21.82 5.86
CA GLY A 341 11.72 21.31 5.01
C GLY A 341 11.61 19.80 4.78
N VAL A 342 11.28 19.02 5.84
CA VAL A 342 11.05 17.58 5.76
C VAL A 342 9.87 17.27 4.81
N LEU A 343 8.76 18.01 4.94
CA LEU A 343 7.61 17.86 4.06
C LEU A 343 7.96 18.22 2.60
N ALA A 344 8.74 19.28 2.38
CA ALA A 344 9.19 19.68 1.04
C ALA A 344 10.08 18.58 0.40
N ILE A 345 10.98 17.96 1.18
CA ILE A 345 11.80 16.82 0.73
C ILE A 345 10.90 15.63 0.36
N ALA A 346 9.88 15.31 1.16
CA ALA A 346 8.93 14.23 0.85
C ALA A 346 8.22 14.46 -0.49
N VAL A 347 7.70 15.67 -0.70
CA VAL A 347 7.02 16.05 -1.95
C VAL A 347 7.99 15.97 -3.14
N ALA A 348 9.19 16.53 -3.02
CA ALA A 348 10.20 16.52 -4.07
C ALA A 348 10.61 15.07 -4.43
N LEU A 349 10.87 14.23 -3.42
CA LEU A 349 11.21 12.83 -3.62
C LEU A 349 10.10 12.07 -4.34
N PHE A 350 8.85 12.28 -3.96
CA PHE A 350 7.71 11.64 -4.62
C PHE A 350 7.56 12.10 -6.08
N VAL A 351 7.73 13.39 -6.36
CA VAL A 351 7.68 13.92 -7.74
C VAL A 351 8.79 13.28 -8.60
N VAL A 352 10.02 13.22 -8.09
CA VAL A 352 11.13 12.55 -8.78
C VAL A 352 10.79 11.08 -9.05
N GLN A 353 10.26 10.37 -8.06
CA GLN A 353 9.85 8.98 -8.22
C GLN A 353 8.74 8.80 -9.25
N ALA A 354 7.76 9.71 -9.32
CA ALA A 354 6.70 9.65 -10.33
C ALA A 354 7.26 9.79 -11.75
N VAL A 355 8.23 10.69 -11.95
CA VAL A 355 8.91 10.89 -13.23
C VAL A 355 9.75 9.67 -13.59
N VAL A 356 10.60 9.20 -12.66
CA VAL A 356 11.48 8.03 -12.86
C VAL A 356 10.67 6.75 -13.11
N SER A 357 9.62 6.50 -12.33
CA SER A 357 8.75 5.33 -12.51
C SER A 357 8.08 5.33 -13.88
N ARG A 358 7.59 6.50 -14.33
CA ARG A 358 6.99 6.64 -15.65
C ARG A 358 8.01 6.40 -16.77
N TRP A 359 9.22 6.94 -16.64
CA TRP A 359 10.33 6.74 -17.61
C TRP A 359 10.74 5.26 -17.65
N TRP A 360 10.95 4.62 -16.49
CA TRP A 360 11.34 3.23 -16.36
C TRP A 360 10.33 2.29 -17.03
N LEU A 361 9.03 2.46 -16.74
CA LEU A 361 7.96 1.59 -17.24
C LEU A 361 7.65 1.77 -18.74
N ARG A 362 8.22 2.77 -19.40
CA ARG A 362 8.18 2.83 -20.86
C ARG A 362 9.00 1.71 -21.51
N ARG A 363 10.10 1.30 -20.88
CA ARG A 363 11.05 0.30 -21.38
C ARG A 363 10.94 -1.05 -20.68
N HIS A 364 10.46 -1.08 -19.43
CA HIS A 364 10.42 -2.25 -18.58
C HIS A 364 8.98 -2.62 -18.19
N ARG A 365 8.78 -3.91 -17.86
CA ARG A 365 7.46 -4.45 -17.46
C ARG A 365 7.18 -4.33 -15.96
N TYR A 366 8.25 -4.32 -15.17
CA TYR A 366 8.23 -4.36 -13.71
C TYR A 366 9.27 -3.38 -13.15
N GLY A 367 9.08 -2.93 -11.91
CA GLY A 367 10.16 -2.32 -11.13
C GLY A 367 11.24 -3.36 -10.82
N PRO A 368 12.48 -2.92 -10.53
CA PRO A 368 13.59 -3.84 -10.24
C PRO A 368 13.28 -4.83 -9.11
N VAL A 369 12.78 -4.35 -7.98
CA VAL A 369 12.49 -5.21 -6.81
C VAL A 369 11.26 -6.08 -7.05
N GLU A 370 10.21 -5.57 -7.72
CA GLU A 370 9.06 -6.39 -8.14
C GLU A 370 9.47 -7.50 -9.09
N TRP A 371 10.41 -7.25 -9.98
CA TRP A 371 10.94 -8.24 -10.91
C TRP A 371 11.69 -9.34 -10.15
N LEU A 372 12.57 -8.97 -9.21
CA LEU A 372 13.30 -9.92 -8.37
C LEU A 372 12.35 -10.77 -7.51
N LEU A 373 11.42 -10.12 -6.81
CA LEU A 373 10.41 -10.81 -6.00
C LEU A 373 9.54 -11.74 -6.85
N ARG A 374 9.24 -11.35 -8.10
CA ARG A 374 8.49 -12.19 -9.01
C ARG A 374 9.30 -13.40 -9.46
N ALA A 375 10.58 -13.23 -9.81
CA ALA A 375 11.49 -14.33 -10.16
C ALA A 375 11.58 -15.36 -9.03
N TRP A 376 11.76 -14.89 -7.80
CA TRP A 376 11.73 -15.70 -6.59
C TRP A 376 10.39 -16.43 -6.40
N THR A 377 9.27 -15.73 -6.58
CA THR A 377 7.92 -16.27 -6.37
C THR A 377 7.58 -17.35 -7.39
N THR A 378 7.98 -17.18 -8.66
CA THR A 378 7.65 -18.09 -9.76
C THR A 378 8.73 -19.12 -10.04
N LEU A 379 9.93 -18.96 -9.45
CA LEU A 379 11.15 -19.73 -9.73
C LEU A 379 11.54 -19.72 -11.22
N THR A 380 11.23 -18.62 -11.88
CA THR A 380 11.55 -18.39 -13.29
C THR A 380 11.86 -16.92 -13.50
N TRP A 381 12.84 -16.62 -14.34
CA TRP A 381 13.20 -15.25 -14.68
C TRP A 381 12.22 -14.68 -15.72
N PRO A 382 11.29 -13.78 -15.35
CA PRO A 382 10.41 -13.18 -16.33
C PRO A 382 11.17 -12.15 -17.17
N PRO A 383 10.79 -11.90 -18.44
CA PRO A 383 11.41 -10.86 -19.24
C PRO A 383 11.19 -9.48 -18.61
N LEU A 384 12.28 -8.78 -18.30
CA LEU A 384 12.24 -7.46 -17.69
C LEU A 384 11.87 -6.37 -18.71
N ARG A 385 12.44 -6.43 -19.92
CA ARG A 385 12.17 -5.46 -21.00
C ARG A 385 10.84 -5.75 -21.69
N ARG A 386 10.19 -4.71 -22.16
CA ARG A 386 9.08 -4.83 -23.11
C ARG A 386 9.67 -5.20 -24.46
N ALA A 387 9.19 -6.27 -25.11
CA ALA A 387 9.56 -6.55 -26.48
C ALA A 387 9.04 -5.41 -27.37
N ASP A 388 9.89 -4.87 -28.22
CA ASP A 388 9.48 -3.89 -29.22
C ASP A 388 8.47 -4.53 -30.16
N VAL A 389 7.23 -4.03 -30.18
CA VAL A 389 6.14 -4.55 -31.02
C VAL A 389 6.45 -4.35 -32.52
N ALA A 390 7.45 -3.52 -32.86
CA ALA A 390 7.88 -3.24 -34.22
C ALA A 390 8.50 -4.45 -34.96
N GLY A 391 9.05 -5.43 -34.23
CA GLY A 391 9.70 -6.62 -34.86
C GLY A 391 8.69 -7.69 -35.30
N ALA A 392 7.50 -7.75 -34.71
CA ALA A 392 6.52 -8.81 -35.02
C ALA A 392 5.73 -8.57 -36.32
N SER A 393 5.62 -7.32 -36.78
CA SER A 393 4.92 -6.97 -38.01
C SER A 393 5.74 -7.22 -39.30
N HIS A 394 7.07 -7.24 -39.22
CA HIS A 394 7.93 -7.53 -40.37
C HIS A 394 8.13 -9.03 -40.60
N GLY A 395 8.12 -9.86 -39.52
CA GLY A 395 8.23 -11.31 -39.64
C GLY A 395 7.01 -11.99 -40.25
N SER A 396 5.79 -11.46 -39.98
CA SER A 396 4.56 -12.04 -40.52
C SER A 396 4.31 -11.70 -42.01
N ARG A 397 4.85 -10.58 -42.49
CA ARG A 397 4.79 -10.22 -43.93
C ARG A 397 5.79 -11.03 -44.77
N ALA A 398 6.99 -11.33 -44.23
CA ALA A 398 7.99 -12.16 -44.91
C ALA A 398 7.55 -13.63 -45.02
N ALA A 399 6.81 -14.15 -44.03
CA ALA A 399 6.28 -15.52 -44.04
C ALA A 399 5.08 -15.70 -44.98
N ARG A 400 4.29 -14.63 -45.23
CA ARG A 400 3.18 -14.69 -46.21
C ARG A 400 3.65 -14.51 -47.68
N GLY A 401 4.77 -13.82 -47.91
CA GLY A 401 5.33 -13.63 -49.25
C GLY A 401 6.03 -14.87 -49.85
N ARG A 402 6.35 -15.87 -49.04
CA ARG A 402 7.01 -17.09 -49.53
C ARG A 402 6.07 -18.28 -49.81
N ARG A 403 4.77 -18.15 -49.55
CA ARG A 403 3.77 -19.21 -49.86
C ARG A 403 2.95 -18.95 -51.13
N GLY A 404 3.22 -17.89 -51.87
CA GLY A 404 2.47 -17.50 -53.07
C GLY A 404 3.19 -17.72 -54.39
N GLY A 405 4.15 -18.64 -54.49
CA GLY A 405 4.90 -18.90 -55.72
C GLY A 405 5.27 -20.33 -55.92
N ALA A 406 4.31 -21.20 -56.19
CA ALA A 406 4.58 -22.51 -56.80
C ALA A 406 3.33 -23.03 -57.53
N GLY A 407 3.36 -22.91 -58.86
CA GLY A 407 2.93 -23.89 -59.82
C GLY A 407 1.44 -24.06 -60.07
N VAL A 408 0.92 -23.35 -61.05
CA VAL A 408 -0.27 -23.79 -61.79
C VAL A 408 0.22 -24.45 -63.09
N THR A 409 -0.05 -25.75 -63.26
CA THR A 409 -0.19 -26.37 -64.56
C THR A 409 -1.05 -27.63 -64.41
N GLY A 410 -2.15 -27.68 -65.19
CA GLY A 410 -2.61 -28.94 -65.78
C GLY A 410 -4.02 -29.42 -65.44
N ALA A 411 -4.92 -29.21 -66.42
CA ALA A 411 -5.93 -30.14 -67.00
C ALA A 411 -7.19 -30.53 -66.21
N ALA A 412 -8.29 -29.97 -66.52
CA ALA A 412 -9.45 -30.43 -67.34
C ALA A 412 -10.24 -31.67 -66.86
N GLN A 413 -11.56 -31.43 -66.91
CA GLN A 413 -12.70 -32.33 -67.15
C GLN A 413 -13.43 -32.97 -65.99
N GLY A 414 -14.76 -32.70 -65.94
CA GLY A 414 -15.75 -33.67 -65.62
C GLY A 414 -16.93 -33.22 -64.77
N SER A 415 -17.95 -32.62 -65.41
CA SER A 415 -19.40 -32.83 -65.26
C SER A 415 -19.97 -33.28 -63.89
N GLY A 416 -21.07 -32.56 -63.47
CA GLY A 416 -22.12 -33.24 -62.72
C GLY A 416 -22.87 -32.37 -61.70
N ARG A 417 -23.89 -31.70 -62.16
CA ARG A 417 -25.22 -31.40 -61.54
C ARG A 417 -25.44 -31.83 -60.06
N SER A 418 -25.88 -30.96 -59.17
CA SER A 418 -27.30 -30.74 -58.78
C SER A 418 -27.34 -29.97 -57.45
N ALA A 419 -28.13 -28.89 -57.39
CA ALA A 419 -28.65 -28.23 -56.19
C ALA A 419 -29.94 -28.96 -55.73
N PRO A 420 -30.70 -28.46 -54.71
CA PRO A 420 -30.43 -27.76 -53.48
C PRO A 420 -31.14 -28.41 -52.27
N GLY A 421 -30.77 -28.05 -51.04
CA GLY A 421 -31.48 -28.53 -49.86
C GLY A 421 -31.49 -27.51 -48.75
N ARG A 422 -32.64 -27.05 -48.44
CA ARG A 422 -33.08 -26.00 -47.48
C ARG A 422 -32.68 -26.27 -46.04
N LEU A 423 -32.54 -25.12 -45.33
CA LEU A 423 -32.65 -24.94 -43.88
C LEU A 423 -33.87 -25.65 -43.26
N PRO A 424 -33.87 -25.91 -41.96
CA PRO A 424 -34.79 -25.14 -41.13
C PRO A 424 -34.21 -24.50 -39.86
N ALA A 425 -34.89 -23.40 -39.50
CA ALA A 425 -34.72 -22.59 -38.34
C ALA A 425 -35.46 -23.13 -37.12
N ALA A 426 -34.96 -22.73 -35.94
CA ALA A 426 -35.63 -22.38 -34.67
C ALA A 426 -36.46 -23.48 -33.94
N PRO A 427 -36.95 -23.23 -32.72
CA PRO A 427 -36.51 -22.37 -31.60
C PRO A 427 -36.46 -23.14 -30.25
N TRP A 428 -35.86 -22.62 -29.20
CA TRP A 428 -36.19 -23.05 -27.85
C TRP A 428 -36.57 -21.86 -26.97
N THR A 429 -37.83 -21.88 -26.66
CA THR A 429 -38.58 -21.07 -25.70
C THR A 429 -38.28 -21.52 -24.27
N CYS A 430 -38.30 -20.55 -23.34
CA CYS A 430 -38.46 -20.76 -21.89
C CYS A 430 -39.81 -21.41 -21.54
N PRO A 431 -39.89 -22.07 -20.37
CA PRO A 431 -40.66 -21.55 -19.25
C PRO A 431 -39.89 -21.74 -17.92
N GLY A 432 -39.88 -20.92 -16.86
CA GLY A 432 -41.01 -20.37 -16.14
C GLY A 432 -41.24 -21.11 -14.83
N LEU A 433 -41.18 -20.35 -13.70
CA LEU A 433 -41.84 -20.52 -12.42
C LEU A 433 -41.14 -21.18 -11.22
N CYS A 434 -41.03 -20.30 -10.22
CA CYS A 434 -41.36 -20.49 -8.77
C CYS A 434 -40.62 -21.50 -7.92
N GLY A 435 -40.10 -20.98 -6.81
CA GLY A 435 -39.62 -21.63 -5.61
C GLY A 435 -38.63 -20.74 -4.86
#